data_75e7997a1d748ae052f1ba1edff77c73
#
_entry.id   75e7997a1d748ae052f1ba1edff77c73
#
_cell.length_a   1.000
_cell.length_b   1.000
_cell.length_c   1.000
_cell.angle_alpha   90.00
_cell.angle_beta   90.00
_cell.angle_gamma   90.00
#
_symmetry.space_group_name_H-M   'P 1'
#
loop_
_entity.id
_entity.type
_entity.pdbx_description
1 polymer ?
#
loop_
_entity_poly.entity_id
_entity_poly.type
_entity_poly.pdbx_seq_one_letter_code
_entity_poly.pdbx_strand_id
1 'polypeptide(L)'
;MGCIHGNECAGLPIIAQLRRSAPIAGVELWLVPSVNPDGWRAHTRGNAHGVDLNRNFSVAWRRIPRSSRYSSGPRPFSEPESRVVRALVTRMTPSLSIWFHQPERNVRDADRSPQAQRYARIVGLPFLPLVTPPGTATAWTKANVRGAQAFVVELASGPLSVTQVRRHVRAVRTAAASEAGLNPAEN
;
A
#
# COMPACT_ATOMS: atom_id res chain seq x y z
N MET A 1 -0.82 4.49 0.51
CA MET A 1 -1.31 4.20 -0.86
C MET A 1 -2.69 3.58 -0.76
N GLY A 2 -3.74 4.26 -1.27
CA GLY A 2 -5.15 3.92 -1.02
C GLY A 2 -5.78 2.93 -2.00
N CYS A 3 -5.33 2.92 -3.26
CA CYS A 3 -5.94 2.13 -4.32
C CYS A 3 -4.94 1.92 -5.46
N ILE A 4 -4.35 0.73 -5.59
CA ILE A 4 -3.52 0.33 -6.75
C ILE A 4 -4.30 -0.56 -7.72
N HIS A 5 -5.23 -1.36 -7.21
CA HIS A 5 -6.19 -2.09 -8.03
C HIS A 5 -7.52 -1.33 -8.00
N GLY A 6 -8.07 -0.99 -9.17
CA GLY A 6 -9.23 -0.13 -9.24
C GLY A 6 -10.53 -0.70 -8.65
N ASN A 7 -10.59 -1.99 -8.45
CA ASN A 7 -11.68 -2.71 -7.77
C ASN A 7 -11.40 -3.00 -6.28
N GLU A 8 -10.31 -2.45 -5.70
CA GLU A 8 -9.88 -2.67 -4.31
C GLU A 8 -9.65 -1.32 -3.61
N CYS A 9 -10.63 -0.43 -3.63
CA CYS A 9 -10.44 0.98 -3.24
C CYS A 9 -11.02 1.34 -1.86
N ALA A 10 -11.28 0.39 -0.96
CA ALA A 10 -11.73 0.68 0.40
C ALA A 10 -10.69 1.44 1.25
N GLY A 11 -9.46 1.58 0.79
CA GLY A 11 -8.46 2.46 1.39
C GLY A 11 -8.71 3.95 1.23
N LEU A 12 -9.53 4.37 0.25
CA LEU A 12 -9.79 5.79 -0.03
C LEU A 12 -10.37 6.57 1.15
N PRO A 13 -11.38 6.09 1.90
CA PRO A 13 -11.89 6.77 3.08
C PRO A 13 -10.83 6.94 4.18
N ILE A 14 -9.91 5.98 4.31
CA ILE A 14 -8.78 6.08 5.27
C ILE A 14 -7.87 7.24 4.88
N ILE A 15 -7.47 7.32 3.60
CA ILE A 15 -6.65 8.42 3.08
C ILE A 15 -7.36 9.76 3.24
N ALA A 16 -8.67 9.83 2.93
CA ALA A 16 -9.46 11.05 3.07
C ALA A 16 -9.53 11.53 4.53
N GLN A 17 -9.65 10.62 5.49
CA GLN A 17 -9.67 10.98 6.90
C GLN A 17 -8.28 11.37 7.42
N LEU A 18 -7.21 10.68 7.01
CA LEU A 18 -5.83 11.07 7.33
C LEU A 18 -5.52 12.49 6.87
N ARG A 19 -5.98 12.88 5.67
CA ARG A 19 -5.80 14.24 5.15
C ARG A 19 -6.43 15.33 6.02
N ARG A 20 -7.49 14.97 6.76
CA ARG A 20 -8.21 15.90 7.69
C ARG A 20 -7.71 15.78 9.13
N SER A 21 -6.83 14.85 9.42
CA SER A 21 -6.29 14.66 10.78
C SER A 21 -5.20 15.68 11.07
N ALA A 22 -4.99 15.98 12.34
CA ALA A 22 -3.86 16.79 12.75
C ALA A 22 -2.52 16.17 12.28
N PRO A 23 -1.51 16.97 11.96
CA PRO A 23 -0.17 16.48 11.68
C PRO A 23 0.34 15.55 12.80
N ILE A 24 1.28 14.68 12.45
CA ILE A 24 2.04 13.90 13.44
C ILE A 24 3.38 14.62 13.59
N ALA A 25 3.72 15.02 14.81
CA ALA A 25 4.98 15.71 15.07
C ALA A 25 6.17 14.87 14.54
N GLY A 26 7.13 15.49 13.87
CA GLY A 26 8.31 14.81 13.34
C GLY A 26 8.06 13.83 12.19
N VAL A 27 6.85 13.78 11.63
CA VAL A 27 6.49 12.87 10.52
C VAL A 27 6.01 13.65 9.30
N GLU A 28 6.64 13.43 8.17
CA GLU A 28 6.13 13.86 6.87
C GLU A 28 5.26 12.73 6.28
N LEU A 29 3.95 12.94 6.22
CA LEU A 29 2.99 11.94 5.76
C LEU A 29 2.51 12.20 4.33
N TRP A 30 2.93 11.35 3.41
CA TRP A 30 2.51 11.39 2.01
C TRP A 30 1.29 10.51 1.77
N LEU A 31 0.23 11.12 1.26
CA LEU A 31 -1.05 10.46 1.02
C LEU A 31 -1.31 10.34 -0.49
N VAL A 32 -1.37 9.13 -1.00
CA VAL A 32 -1.68 8.83 -2.40
C VAL A 32 -3.03 8.11 -2.46
N PRO A 33 -4.10 8.81 -2.84
CA PRO A 33 -5.44 8.21 -2.89
C PRO A 33 -5.53 7.06 -3.88
N SER A 34 -5.13 7.27 -5.12
CA SER A 34 -5.14 6.24 -6.15
C SER A 34 -3.87 6.29 -6.98
N VAL A 35 -3.33 5.12 -7.27
CA VAL A 35 -2.25 4.90 -8.23
C VAL A 35 -2.83 4.53 -9.61
N ASN A 36 -4.08 4.08 -9.65
CA ASN A 36 -4.76 3.55 -10.83
C ASN A 36 -6.09 4.27 -11.07
N PRO A 37 -6.07 5.52 -11.57
CA PRO A 37 -7.30 6.29 -11.76
C PRO A 37 -8.23 5.67 -12.81
N ASP A 38 -7.69 5.06 -13.85
CA ASP A 38 -8.49 4.43 -14.91
C ASP A 38 -9.17 3.16 -14.42
N GLY A 39 -8.42 2.28 -13.75
CA GLY A 39 -8.96 1.09 -13.12
C GLY A 39 -10.02 1.43 -12.07
N TRP A 40 -9.80 2.50 -11.28
CA TRP A 40 -10.80 2.97 -10.31
C TRP A 40 -12.10 3.39 -11.00
N ARG A 41 -12.01 4.19 -12.07
CA ARG A 41 -13.18 4.61 -12.84
C ARG A 41 -13.92 3.43 -13.48
N ALA A 42 -13.18 2.46 -13.99
CA ALA A 42 -13.71 1.28 -14.65
C ALA A 42 -14.07 0.12 -13.71
N HIS A 43 -13.76 0.24 -12.40
CA HIS A 43 -13.89 -0.84 -11.40
C HIS A 43 -13.15 -2.11 -11.80
N THR A 44 -11.98 -1.98 -12.42
CA THR A 44 -11.12 -3.10 -12.84
C THR A 44 -9.86 -3.20 -11.99
N ARG A 45 -9.30 -4.42 -11.89
CA ARG A 45 -8.03 -4.63 -11.20
C ARG A 45 -6.87 -3.92 -11.90
N GLY A 46 -6.75 -4.11 -13.20
CA GLY A 46 -5.71 -3.50 -14.03
C GLY A 46 -5.96 -2.04 -14.36
N ASN A 47 -4.95 -1.40 -14.93
CA ASN A 47 -5.06 -0.07 -15.52
C ASN A 47 -5.77 -0.11 -16.90
N ALA A 48 -5.78 1.00 -17.65
CA ALA A 48 -6.37 1.09 -18.98
C ALA A 48 -5.80 0.08 -19.99
N HIS A 49 -4.56 -0.37 -19.80
CA HIS A 49 -3.93 -1.40 -20.64
C HIS A 49 -4.22 -2.83 -20.18
N GLY A 50 -4.99 -3.02 -19.11
CA GLY A 50 -5.28 -4.32 -18.50
C GLY A 50 -4.09 -4.90 -17.71
N VAL A 51 -3.15 -4.07 -17.31
CA VAL A 51 -1.96 -4.46 -16.54
C VAL A 51 -2.24 -4.36 -15.04
N ASP A 52 -1.96 -5.42 -14.29
CA ASP A 52 -1.89 -5.38 -12.83
C ASP A 52 -0.65 -4.58 -12.42
N LEU A 53 -0.86 -3.33 -12.00
CA LEU A 53 0.23 -2.43 -11.62
C LEU A 53 1.10 -3.01 -10.50
N ASN A 54 0.50 -3.82 -9.60
CA ASN A 54 1.23 -4.50 -8.53
C ASN A 54 1.92 -5.81 -9.00
N ARG A 55 2.15 -5.95 -10.31
CA ARG A 55 3.00 -6.94 -10.98
C ARG A 55 3.99 -6.28 -11.95
N ASN A 56 3.98 -4.95 -12.03
CA ASN A 56 4.75 -4.20 -13.03
C ASN A 56 6.05 -3.56 -12.49
N PHE A 57 6.41 -3.80 -11.22
CA PHE A 57 7.68 -3.37 -10.62
C PHE A 57 8.80 -4.37 -10.91
N SER A 58 10.07 -3.93 -10.86
CA SER A 58 11.20 -4.72 -11.39
C SER A 58 11.68 -5.86 -10.50
N VAL A 59 11.42 -5.84 -9.20
CA VAL A 59 11.95 -6.87 -8.27
C VAL A 59 11.28 -8.21 -8.53
N ALA A 60 12.10 -9.21 -8.87
CA ALA A 60 11.66 -10.56 -9.22
C ALA A 60 10.61 -10.59 -10.35
N TRP A 61 10.53 -9.55 -11.16
CA TRP A 61 9.55 -9.45 -12.24
C TRP A 61 9.64 -10.64 -13.19
N ARG A 62 8.51 -11.15 -13.59
CA ARG A 62 8.36 -12.15 -14.64
C ARG A 62 7.15 -11.84 -15.50
N ARG A 63 7.22 -12.21 -16.78
CA ARG A 63 6.11 -11.97 -17.69
C ARG A 63 4.90 -12.83 -17.31
N ILE A 64 3.78 -12.17 -17.08
CA ILE A 64 2.46 -12.79 -16.95
C ILE A 64 1.64 -12.30 -18.16
N PRO A 65 1.05 -13.21 -18.94
CA PRO A 65 0.41 -12.86 -20.19
C PRO A 65 -0.80 -11.93 -20.01
N ARG A 66 -1.12 -11.19 -21.08
CA ARG A 66 -2.23 -10.21 -21.07
C ARG A 66 -3.61 -10.84 -20.86
N SER A 67 -3.78 -12.11 -21.15
CA SER A 67 -5.02 -12.85 -20.88
C SER A 67 -5.28 -13.10 -19.38
N SER A 68 -4.26 -12.92 -18.55
CA SER A 68 -4.38 -13.06 -17.11
C SER A 68 -4.84 -11.74 -16.45
N ARG A 69 -5.74 -11.83 -15.48
CA ARG A 69 -6.09 -10.69 -14.59
C ARG A 69 -4.89 -10.15 -13.79
N TYR A 70 -3.79 -10.88 -13.76
CA TYR A 70 -2.52 -10.52 -13.12
C TYR A 70 -1.44 -10.13 -14.13
N SER A 71 -1.83 -9.74 -15.35
CA SER A 71 -0.89 -9.33 -16.40
C SER A 71 0.16 -8.36 -15.88
N SER A 72 1.43 -8.69 -16.07
CA SER A 72 2.55 -7.87 -15.56
C SER A 72 3.02 -6.78 -16.55
N GLY A 73 2.34 -6.66 -17.69
CA GLY A 73 2.80 -5.84 -18.81
C GLY A 73 3.95 -6.48 -19.60
N PRO A 74 4.44 -5.83 -20.67
CA PRO A 74 5.49 -6.38 -21.55
C PRO A 74 6.89 -6.36 -20.93
N ARG A 75 7.14 -5.48 -19.95
CA ARG A 75 8.41 -5.32 -19.24
C ARG A 75 8.18 -4.62 -17.89
N PRO A 76 9.14 -4.67 -16.97
CA PRO A 76 9.06 -3.86 -15.75
C PRO A 76 8.85 -2.38 -16.07
N PHE A 77 8.01 -1.71 -15.28
CA PHE A 77 7.71 -0.29 -15.47
C PHE A 77 7.23 0.07 -16.89
N SER A 78 6.53 -0.84 -17.56
CA SER A 78 5.90 -0.53 -18.84
C SER A 78 4.82 0.53 -18.69
N GLU A 79 4.14 0.57 -17.54
CA GLU A 79 2.98 1.43 -17.30
C GLU A 79 3.39 2.81 -16.75
N PRO A 80 2.74 3.89 -17.21
CA PRO A 80 3.01 5.24 -16.70
C PRO A 80 2.80 5.35 -15.20
N GLU A 81 1.76 4.72 -14.66
CA GLU A 81 1.42 4.75 -13.24
C GLU A 81 2.53 4.12 -12.38
N SER A 82 3.07 2.98 -12.79
CA SER A 82 4.18 2.34 -12.06
C SER A 82 5.46 3.18 -12.12
N ARG A 83 5.70 3.90 -13.24
CA ARG A 83 6.81 4.86 -13.35
C ARG A 83 6.62 6.06 -12.43
N VAL A 84 5.41 6.60 -12.32
CA VAL A 84 5.08 7.69 -11.40
C VAL A 84 5.31 7.25 -9.96
N VAL A 85 4.84 6.07 -9.56
CA VAL A 85 5.09 5.53 -8.21
C VAL A 85 6.58 5.37 -7.96
N ARG A 86 7.32 4.82 -8.93
CA ARG A 86 8.78 4.69 -8.83
C ARG A 86 9.44 6.05 -8.58
N ALA A 87 9.12 7.05 -9.39
CA ALA A 87 9.66 8.40 -9.25
C ALA A 87 9.32 9.02 -7.90
N LEU A 88 8.07 8.87 -7.45
CA LEU A 88 7.61 9.36 -6.16
C LEU A 88 8.40 8.70 -5.01
N VAL A 89 8.45 7.39 -4.96
CA VAL A 89 9.14 6.64 -3.89
C VAL A 89 10.64 6.91 -3.90
N THR A 90 11.28 7.00 -5.08
CA THR A 90 12.70 7.36 -5.20
C THR A 90 12.98 8.77 -4.69
N ARG A 91 12.10 9.73 -4.97
CA ARG A 91 12.24 11.12 -4.52
C ARG A 91 12.02 11.27 -3.02
N MET A 92 10.99 10.59 -2.48
CA MET A 92 10.56 10.73 -1.09
C MET A 92 11.38 9.87 -0.13
N THR A 93 12.01 8.79 -0.62
CA THR A 93 12.77 7.82 0.20
C THR A 93 12.07 7.47 1.51
N PRO A 94 10.80 7.00 1.47
CA PRO A 94 10.01 6.82 2.68
C PRO A 94 10.62 5.74 3.57
N SER A 95 10.71 6.00 4.88
CA SER A 95 11.08 4.97 5.86
C SER A 95 9.98 3.91 6.02
N LEU A 96 8.71 4.31 5.85
CA LEU A 96 7.56 3.40 5.93
C LEU A 96 6.57 3.62 4.77
N SER A 97 6.10 2.53 4.17
CA SER A 97 5.11 2.54 3.09
C SER A 97 4.00 1.53 3.35
N ILE A 98 2.75 2.00 3.43
CA ILE A 98 1.56 1.18 3.70
C ILE A 98 0.67 1.12 2.46
N TRP A 99 0.33 -0.10 2.02
CA TRP A 99 -0.44 -0.36 0.80
C TRP A 99 -1.75 -1.05 1.14
N PHE A 100 -2.88 -0.39 0.84
CA PHE A 100 -4.21 -0.95 1.05
C PHE A 100 -4.66 -1.77 -0.15
N HIS A 101 -5.15 -2.96 0.14
CA HIS A 101 -5.72 -3.94 -0.77
C HIS A 101 -7.03 -4.50 -0.22
N GLN A 102 -7.69 -5.35 -0.98
CA GLN A 102 -8.87 -6.15 -0.62
C GLN A 102 -8.79 -7.52 -1.33
N PRO A 103 -9.47 -8.58 -0.83
CA PRO A 103 -10.45 -8.61 0.28
C PRO A 103 -10.02 -9.48 1.49
N GLU A 104 -8.77 -9.81 1.68
CA GLU A 104 -8.36 -10.99 2.46
C GLU A 104 -8.29 -10.78 4.00
N ARG A 105 -8.52 -9.57 4.52
CA ARG A 105 -8.62 -9.26 5.95
C ARG A 105 -7.39 -9.68 6.76
N ASN A 106 -6.22 -9.24 6.35
CA ASN A 106 -4.96 -9.51 7.05
C ASN A 106 -3.94 -8.39 6.83
N VAL A 107 -2.83 -8.44 7.55
CA VAL A 107 -1.66 -7.59 7.33
C VAL A 107 -0.49 -8.47 6.93
N ARG A 108 0.19 -8.16 5.83
CA ARG A 108 1.26 -8.95 5.25
C ARG A 108 2.57 -8.20 5.23
N ASP A 109 3.58 -8.82 5.83
CA ASP A 109 4.96 -8.36 5.76
C ASP A 109 5.92 -9.52 5.98
N ALA A 110 6.71 -9.87 4.96
CA ALA A 110 7.68 -10.96 5.03
C ALA A 110 8.77 -10.68 6.07
N ASP A 111 9.14 -9.42 6.25
CA ASP A 111 10.23 -9.01 7.15
C ASP A 111 9.79 -8.90 8.62
N ARG A 112 8.50 -9.10 8.88
CA ARG A 112 7.93 -9.07 10.24
C ARG A 112 8.21 -7.77 10.99
N SER A 113 8.16 -6.63 10.29
CA SER A 113 8.43 -5.33 10.89
C SER A 113 7.56 -5.07 12.13
N PRO A 114 8.10 -4.45 13.18
CA PRO A 114 7.32 -4.08 14.37
C PRO A 114 6.11 -3.20 14.02
N GLN A 115 6.24 -2.34 13.01
CA GLN A 115 5.19 -1.44 12.53
C GLN A 115 4.00 -2.22 11.95
N ALA A 116 4.25 -3.22 11.10
CA ALA A 116 3.20 -4.07 10.52
C ALA A 116 2.49 -4.91 11.60
N GLN A 117 3.24 -5.48 12.54
CA GLN A 117 2.69 -6.25 13.66
C GLN A 117 1.84 -5.38 14.58
N ARG A 118 2.32 -4.17 14.91
CA ARG A 118 1.57 -3.19 15.71
C ARG A 118 0.30 -2.75 14.99
N TYR A 119 0.41 -2.46 13.68
CA TYR A 119 -0.74 -2.14 12.85
C TYR A 119 -1.81 -3.24 12.94
N ALA A 120 -1.43 -4.49 12.71
CA ALA A 120 -2.32 -5.66 12.77
C ALA A 120 -3.06 -5.76 14.11
N ARG A 121 -2.34 -5.59 15.23
CA ARG A 121 -2.94 -5.60 16.58
C ARG A 121 -3.98 -4.48 16.77
N ILE A 122 -3.67 -3.25 16.34
CA ILE A 122 -4.57 -2.10 16.48
C ILE A 122 -5.88 -2.32 15.70
N VAL A 123 -5.78 -2.84 14.47
CA VAL A 123 -6.97 -3.06 13.62
C VAL A 123 -7.69 -4.38 13.92
N GLY A 124 -7.08 -5.27 14.70
CA GLY A 124 -7.64 -6.59 15.02
C GLY A 124 -7.66 -7.53 13.80
N LEU A 125 -6.64 -7.44 12.95
CA LEU A 125 -6.47 -8.33 11.79
C LEU A 125 -5.32 -9.32 12.03
N PRO A 126 -5.41 -10.54 11.46
CA PRO A 126 -4.28 -11.48 11.46
C PRO A 126 -3.04 -10.85 10.83
N PHE A 127 -1.87 -11.10 11.43
CA PHE A 127 -0.59 -10.80 10.84
C PHE A 127 -0.02 -12.03 10.14
N LEU A 128 0.33 -11.90 8.86
CA LEU A 128 0.86 -12.99 8.05
C LEU A 128 2.26 -12.61 7.50
N PRO A 129 3.31 -13.36 7.88
CA PRO A 129 4.66 -13.13 7.37
C PRO A 129 4.84 -13.75 5.98
N LEU A 130 4.01 -13.33 5.03
CA LEU A 130 4.01 -13.86 3.67
C LEU A 130 4.93 -13.08 2.75
N VAL A 131 5.68 -13.81 1.93
CA VAL A 131 6.46 -13.25 0.84
C VAL A 131 5.51 -12.64 -0.19
N THR A 132 5.81 -11.43 -0.61
CA THR A 132 5.03 -10.74 -1.64
C THR A 132 5.25 -11.39 -3.01
N PRO A 133 4.22 -11.44 -3.86
CA PRO A 133 4.39 -11.92 -5.23
C PRO A 133 5.43 -11.12 -6.03
N PRO A 134 5.99 -11.70 -7.09
CA PRO A 134 6.92 -11.01 -7.98
C PRO A 134 6.34 -9.74 -8.58
N GLY A 135 7.17 -8.72 -8.78
CA GLY A 135 6.79 -7.47 -9.43
C GLY A 135 5.92 -6.54 -8.61
N THR A 136 5.91 -6.67 -7.26
CA THR A 136 5.10 -5.82 -6.39
C THR A 136 5.80 -4.53 -6.00
N ALA A 137 4.99 -3.50 -5.73
CA ALA A 137 5.46 -2.20 -5.27
C ALA A 137 6.16 -2.27 -3.91
N THR A 138 5.65 -3.08 -2.97
CA THR A 138 6.27 -3.25 -1.64
C THR A 138 7.65 -3.91 -1.72
N ALA A 139 7.78 -4.99 -2.51
CA ALA A 139 9.09 -5.63 -2.71
C ALA A 139 10.09 -4.67 -3.36
N TRP A 140 9.64 -3.90 -4.35
CA TRP A 140 10.48 -2.92 -5.02
C TRP A 140 10.92 -1.79 -4.07
N THR A 141 10.01 -1.25 -3.26
CA THR A 141 10.32 -0.19 -2.29
C THR A 141 11.40 -0.67 -1.32
N LYS A 142 11.23 -1.84 -0.72
CA LYS A 142 12.22 -2.41 0.23
C LYS A 142 13.59 -2.66 -0.39
N ALA A 143 13.62 -3.08 -1.63
CA ALA A 143 14.88 -3.37 -2.33
C ALA A 143 15.63 -2.11 -2.82
N ASN A 144 14.92 -0.99 -3.05
CA ASN A 144 15.51 0.19 -3.69
C ASN A 144 15.58 1.42 -2.79
N VAL A 145 14.94 1.40 -1.63
CA VAL A 145 15.04 2.47 -0.63
C VAL A 145 15.68 1.89 0.64
N ARG A 146 16.88 2.37 0.95
CA ARG A 146 17.66 1.85 2.08
C ARG A 146 16.92 2.02 3.41
N GLY A 147 16.74 0.93 4.15
CA GLY A 147 16.06 0.92 5.44
C GLY A 147 14.54 1.02 5.37
N ALA A 148 13.95 1.14 4.17
CA ALA A 148 12.51 1.26 4.05
C ALA A 148 11.77 0.00 4.51
N GLN A 149 10.71 0.21 5.29
CA GLN A 149 9.69 -0.79 5.58
C GLN A 149 8.52 -0.62 4.61
N ALA A 150 7.95 -1.72 4.16
CA ALA A 150 6.77 -1.67 3.28
C ALA A 150 5.89 -2.89 3.53
N PHE A 151 4.62 -2.67 3.83
CA PHE A 151 3.69 -3.75 4.07
C PHE A 151 2.32 -3.53 3.43
N VAL A 152 1.59 -4.63 3.27
CA VAL A 152 0.25 -4.66 2.71
C VAL A 152 -0.78 -4.82 3.82
N VAL A 153 -1.86 -4.05 3.71
CA VAL A 153 -3.06 -4.21 4.53
C VAL A 153 -4.20 -4.65 3.61
N GLU A 154 -4.58 -5.89 3.74
CA GLU A 154 -5.75 -6.45 3.08
C GLU A 154 -7.01 -6.12 3.90
N LEU A 155 -7.79 -5.20 3.40
CA LEU A 155 -9.06 -4.79 4.01
C LEU A 155 -10.15 -5.84 3.76
N ALA A 156 -11.30 -5.70 4.42
CA ALA A 156 -12.48 -6.50 4.13
C ALA A 156 -13.05 -6.21 2.74
N SER A 157 -13.85 -7.14 2.22
CA SER A 157 -14.67 -6.90 1.02
C SER A 157 -15.66 -5.76 1.25
N GLY A 158 -15.93 -5.01 0.19
CA GLY A 158 -16.88 -3.90 0.21
C GLY A 158 -16.39 -2.66 0.97
N PRO A 159 -17.29 -1.74 1.29
CA PRO A 159 -16.97 -0.49 1.97
C PRO A 159 -16.66 -0.72 3.45
N LEU A 160 -15.77 0.09 4.01
CA LEU A 160 -15.49 0.11 5.44
C LEU A 160 -16.53 0.95 6.19
N SER A 161 -16.92 0.49 7.38
CA SER A 161 -17.69 1.31 8.32
C SER A 161 -16.85 2.46 8.87
N VAL A 162 -17.49 3.50 9.39
CA VAL A 162 -16.82 4.66 10.01
C VAL A 162 -15.88 4.21 11.14
N THR A 163 -16.30 3.23 11.94
CA THR A 163 -15.47 2.68 13.03
C THR A 163 -14.23 1.98 12.50
N GLN A 164 -14.35 1.20 11.41
CA GLN A 164 -13.20 0.56 10.77
C GLN A 164 -12.24 1.61 10.21
N VAL A 165 -12.75 2.62 9.49
CA VAL A 165 -11.91 3.73 8.97
C VAL A 165 -11.13 4.39 10.10
N ARG A 166 -11.80 4.78 11.20
CA ARG A 166 -11.13 5.39 12.37
C ARG A 166 -10.05 4.50 12.96
N ARG A 167 -10.30 3.19 13.04
CA ARG A 167 -9.32 2.22 13.55
C ARG A 167 -8.10 2.11 12.65
N HIS A 168 -8.28 2.07 11.34
CA HIS A 168 -7.19 2.09 10.37
C HIS A 168 -6.40 3.41 10.39
N VAL A 169 -7.08 4.55 10.51
CA VAL A 169 -6.42 5.87 10.67
C VAL A 169 -5.53 5.88 11.90
N ARG A 170 -6.05 5.43 13.05
CA ARG A 170 -5.25 5.30 14.28
C ARG A 170 -4.04 4.40 14.05
N ALA A 171 -4.21 3.26 13.38
CA ALA A 171 -3.11 2.32 13.13
C ALA A 171 -2.02 2.92 12.23
N VAL A 172 -2.40 3.66 11.17
CA VAL A 172 -1.44 4.39 10.32
C VAL A 172 -0.65 5.40 11.14
N ARG A 173 -1.33 6.24 11.93
CA ARG A 173 -0.70 7.26 12.75
C ARG A 173 0.28 6.68 13.76
N THR A 174 -0.14 5.60 14.45
CA THR A 174 0.72 4.91 15.42
C THR A 174 1.94 4.25 14.74
N ALA A 175 1.76 3.63 13.57
CA ALA A 175 2.88 3.04 12.84
C ALA A 175 3.88 4.10 12.37
N ALA A 176 3.40 5.24 11.87
CA ALA A 176 4.22 6.36 11.43
C ALA A 176 4.99 7.02 12.60
N ALA A 177 4.34 7.27 13.72
CA ALA A 177 5.00 7.80 14.92
C ALA A 177 6.08 6.85 15.46
N SER A 178 5.81 5.54 15.50
CA SER A 178 6.79 4.54 15.92
C SER A 178 8.01 4.46 15.02
N GLU A 179 7.83 4.66 13.71
CA GLU A 179 8.93 4.68 12.74
C GLU A 179 9.84 5.90 12.96
N ALA A 180 9.27 7.03 13.36
CA ALA A 180 10.01 8.23 13.71
C ALA A 180 10.64 8.20 15.12
N GLY A 181 10.55 7.08 15.85
CA GLY A 181 11.07 6.96 17.19
C GLY A 181 10.25 7.69 18.27
N LEU A 182 9.02 8.11 17.92
CA LEU A 182 8.14 8.85 18.81
C LEU A 182 7.28 7.90 19.66
N ASN A 183 6.97 8.32 20.90
CA ASN A 183 6.04 7.57 21.74
C ASN A 183 4.61 7.68 21.21
N PRO A 184 3.97 6.57 20.77
CA PRO A 184 2.62 6.62 20.20
C PRO A 184 1.50 7.03 21.16
N ALA A 185 1.80 7.12 22.47
CA ALA A 185 0.82 7.56 23.49
C ALA A 185 0.68 9.09 23.56
N GLU A 186 1.59 9.84 22.94
CA GLU A 186 1.64 11.31 23.02
C GLU A 186 1.10 12.01 21.75
N ASN A 187 0.59 11.24 20.76
CA ASN A 187 0.10 11.74 19.48
C ASN A 187 -1.38 11.32 19.25
#